data_fc8915af2c966fa67c6a5ecb01f4037e
#
_entry.id   fc8915af2c966fa67c6a5ecb01f4037e
#
_cell.length_a   1.000
_cell.length_b   1.000
_cell.length_c   1.000
_cell.angle_alpha   90.00
_cell.angle_beta   90.00
_cell.angle_gamma   90.00
#
_symmetry.space_group_name_H-M   'P 1'
#
loop_
_entity.id
_entity.type
_entity.pdbx_description
1 polymer ?
#
loop_
_entity_poly.entity_id
_entity_poly.type
_entity_poly.pdbx_seq_one_letter_code
_entity_poly.pdbx_strand_id
1 'polypeptide(L)'
;MIGIAAHICAAAPGPGARRYDPNMTPEERSHIDNGIWLCASCSVLIDRDQERFSVEVLRQMRRDHEASCRLGDNGSEAEGDLVAIGSDIVAVGHILGSGPAGMRVRLSHFVEGASRDLLALVHEFDRQLPEKRYILMNELGYGGLLDGAPNVERMGSAYEVQFRLQQTAPRRDATAEAVGMCAETGRMISGMDAYIQNFERALGMARGTWFARIRDGSDLSDLYWRYKDSPWFKRLAMMEMIRLSSIPSIKKCAHGPSTPFACVNRVNRVEVPTFELEGQRLNLRVEFDIEGLGPWSGELSVFISTPEQLAKGRASARIHHENIQRIEAESRNDLL
;
A
#
# COMPACT_ATOMS: atom_id res chain seq x y z
N MET A 1 -12.06 4.04 -5.37
CA MET A 1 -12.83 5.31 -5.23
C MET A 1 -13.41 5.65 -6.58
N ILE A 2 -14.71 5.95 -6.69
CA ILE A 2 -15.32 6.34 -7.97
C ILE A 2 -15.11 7.84 -8.12
N GLY A 3 -14.40 8.25 -9.19
CA GLY A 3 -14.26 9.66 -9.55
C GLY A 3 -15.54 10.18 -10.20
N ILE A 4 -15.89 11.43 -9.94
CA ILE A 4 -17.01 12.14 -10.57
C ILE A 4 -16.45 13.26 -11.43
N ALA A 5 -16.85 13.30 -12.70
CA ALA A 5 -16.58 14.45 -13.56
C ALA A 5 -17.53 15.59 -13.17
N ALA A 6 -16.99 16.64 -12.58
CA ALA A 6 -17.73 17.84 -12.23
C ALA A 6 -17.42 18.98 -13.20
N HIS A 7 -18.38 19.86 -13.47
CA HIS A 7 -18.16 21.05 -14.30
C HIS A 7 -17.51 22.17 -13.49
N ILE A 8 -16.54 22.86 -14.06
CA ILE A 8 -15.93 24.07 -13.49
C ILE A 8 -16.93 25.22 -13.63
N CYS A 9 -17.41 25.50 -14.84
CA CYS A 9 -18.52 26.35 -15.13
C CYS A 9 -19.78 25.55 -15.45
N ALA A 10 -20.94 25.93 -14.98
CA ALA A 10 -22.17 25.20 -15.21
C ALA A 10 -22.43 24.91 -16.70
N ALA A 11 -22.86 23.71 -17.03
CA ALA A 11 -23.10 23.27 -18.41
C ALA A 11 -24.29 23.98 -19.07
N ALA A 12 -25.28 24.43 -18.27
CA ALA A 12 -26.48 25.11 -18.77
C ALA A 12 -26.91 26.24 -17.81
N PRO A 13 -27.60 27.26 -18.32
CA PRO A 13 -28.20 28.30 -17.47
C PRO A 13 -29.38 27.73 -16.69
N GLY A 14 -29.65 28.27 -15.51
CA GLY A 14 -30.84 27.91 -14.73
C GLY A 14 -30.73 28.16 -13.24
N PRO A 15 -31.79 27.94 -12.48
CA PRO A 15 -31.75 28.03 -11.03
C PRO A 15 -30.78 26.99 -10.49
N GLY A 16 -29.73 27.45 -9.80
CA GLY A 16 -28.68 26.55 -9.27
C GLY A 16 -27.50 26.32 -10.21
N ALA A 17 -27.44 26.94 -11.38
CA ALA A 17 -26.28 26.92 -12.27
C ALA A 17 -25.07 27.59 -11.59
N ARG A 18 -24.20 26.77 -10.97
CA ARG A 18 -23.04 27.29 -10.24
C ARG A 18 -21.96 27.74 -11.21
N ARG A 19 -21.39 28.93 -10.98
CA ARG A 19 -20.31 29.51 -11.80
C ARG A 19 -20.66 29.57 -13.30
N TYR A 20 -21.92 29.84 -13.64
CA TYR A 20 -22.35 29.95 -15.03
C TYR A 20 -21.71 31.18 -15.71
N ASP A 21 -21.07 30.93 -16.86
CA ASP A 21 -20.50 32.00 -17.71
C ASP A 21 -21.34 32.14 -19.00
N PRO A 22 -22.05 33.28 -19.19
CA PRO A 22 -22.85 33.51 -20.39
C PRO A 22 -22.02 33.67 -21.67
N ASN A 23 -20.73 33.96 -21.55
CA ASN A 23 -19.83 34.16 -22.69
C ASN A 23 -19.29 32.86 -23.27
N MET A 24 -19.40 31.73 -22.55
CA MET A 24 -19.00 30.43 -23.06
C MET A 24 -20.03 29.90 -24.07
N THR A 25 -19.53 29.31 -25.17
CA THR A 25 -20.37 28.59 -26.14
C THR A 25 -20.84 27.22 -25.55
N PRO A 26 -21.89 26.60 -26.10
CA PRO A 26 -22.33 25.27 -25.70
C PRO A 26 -21.21 24.23 -25.85
N GLU A 27 -20.39 24.34 -26.88
CA GLU A 27 -19.26 23.47 -27.17
C GLU A 27 -18.18 23.59 -26.08
N GLU A 28 -17.81 24.81 -25.69
CA GLU A 28 -16.86 25.09 -24.61
C GLU A 28 -17.35 24.55 -23.25
N ARG A 29 -18.66 24.68 -22.98
CA ARG A 29 -19.25 24.17 -21.74
C ARG A 29 -19.20 22.65 -21.65
N SER A 30 -19.33 21.93 -22.77
CA SER A 30 -19.25 20.47 -22.84
C SER A 30 -17.84 19.95 -23.02
N HIS A 31 -16.87 20.84 -23.30
CA HIS A 31 -15.48 20.43 -23.54
C HIS A 31 -14.80 19.94 -22.24
N ILE A 32 -13.86 19.01 -22.38
CA ILE A 32 -13.12 18.44 -21.26
C ILE A 32 -12.39 19.51 -20.43
N ASP A 33 -12.03 20.64 -21.03
CA ASP A 33 -11.37 21.75 -20.33
C ASP A 33 -12.27 22.45 -19.31
N ASN A 34 -13.59 22.28 -19.42
CA ASN A 34 -14.54 22.70 -18.42
C ASN A 34 -14.84 21.64 -17.37
N GLY A 35 -14.12 20.53 -17.37
CA GLY A 35 -14.28 19.42 -16.44
C GLY A 35 -13.16 19.32 -15.42
N ILE A 36 -13.48 18.85 -14.22
CA ILE A 36 -12.53 18.49 -13.18
C ILE A 36 -12.95 17.15 -12.55
N TRP A 37 -11.99 16.22 -12.36
CA TRP A 37 -12.23 14.94 -11.69
C TRP A 37 -12.09 15.08 -10.19
N LEU A 38 -13.13 14.73 -9.45
CA LEU A 38 -13.19 14.84 -8.00
C LEU A 38 -13.76 13.57 -7.37
N CYS A 39 -13.49 13.32 -6.09
CA CYS A 39 -14.25 12.33 -5.34
C CYS A 39 -15.68 12.84 -5.07
N ALA A 40 -16.62 11.93 -4.77
CA ALA A 40 -18.02 12.26 -4.55
C ALA A 40 -18.23 13.36 -3.50
N SER A 41 -17.47 13.34 -2.40
CA SER A 41 -17.56 14.37 -1.35
C SER A 41 -17.07 15.74 -1.83
N CYS A 42 -15.97 15.78 -2.59
CA CYS A 42 -15.43 17.03 -3.12
C CYS A 42 -16.31 17.60 -4.22
N SER A 43 -16.95 16.78 -5.08
CA SER A 43 -17.88 17.28 -6.11
C SER A 43 -19.08 18.00 -5.50
N VAL A 44 -19.62 17.47 -4.39
CA VAL A 44 -20.70 18.13 -3.64
C VAL A 44 -20.20 19.41 -2.95
N LEU A 45 -18.98 19.39 -2.42
CA LEU A 45 -18.42 20.53 -1.69
C LEU A 45 -18.21 21.75 -2.59
N ILE A 46 -17.66 21.57 -3.79
CA ILE A 46 -17.42 22.67 -4.73
C ILE A 46 -18.70 23.37 -5.20
N ASP A 47 -19.82 22.63 -5.20
CA ASP A 47 -21.12 23.18 -5.58
C ASP A 47 -21.84 23.88 -4.41
N ARG A 48 -21.50 23.53 -3.16
CA ARG A 48 -22.06 24.16 -1.97
C ARG A 48 -21.37 25.45 -1.58
N ASP A 49 -20.08 25.57 -1.86
CA ASP A 49 -19.26 26.73 -1.45
C ASP A 49 -18.55 27.32 -2.68
N GLN A 50 -19.33 27.98 -3.53
CA GLN A 50 -18.81 28.59 -4.77
C GLN A 50 -17.95 29.84 -4.54
N GLU A 51 -18.04 30.49 -3.38
CA GLU A 51 -17.17 31.62 -3.03
C GLU A 51 -15.74 31.14 -2.78
N ARG A 52 -15.61 30.04 -2.06
CA ARG A 52 -14.32 29.39 -1.81
C ARG A 52 -13.77 28.69 -3.05
N PHE A 53 -14.64 28.10 -3.87
CA PHE A 53 -14.29 27.36 -5.08
C PHE A 53 -14.70 28.11 -6.33
N SER A 54 -14.06 29.27 -6.57
CA SER A 54 -14.25 30.05 -7.79
C SER A 54 -13.78 29.30 -9.03
N VAL A 55 -14.12 29.77 -10.22
CA VAL A 55 -13.65 29.22 -11.51
C VAL A 55 -12.12 29.18 -11.55
N GLU A 56 -11.48 30.24 -11.09
CA GLU A 56 -10.01 30.36 -11.06
C GLU A 56 -9.39 29.32 -10.13
N VAL A 57 -9.97 29.13 -8.94
CA VAL A 57 -9.50 28.12 -7.96
C VAL A 57 -9.65 26.72 -8.54
N LEU A 58 -10.77 26.39 -9.16
CA LEU A 58 -10.98 25.06 -9.75
C LEU A 58 -10.06 24.81 -10.94
N ARG A 59 -9.84 25.80 -11.79
CA ARG A 59 -8.87 25.72 -12.89
C ARG A 59 -7.44 25.56 -12.37
N GLN A 60 -7.10 26.23 -11.28
CA GLN A 60 -5.79 26.08 -10.66
C GLN A 60 -5.62 24.67 -10.06
N MET A 61 -6.60 24.17 -9.30
CA MET A 61 -6.59 22.80 -8.76
C MET A 61 -6.41 21.76 -9.86
N ARG A 62 -7.08 21.93 -11.01
CA ARG A 62 -6.91 21.06 -12.17
C ARG A 62 -5.48 21.13 -12.72
N ARG A 63 -4.96 22.35 -12.97
CA ARG A 63 -3.58 22.53 -13.47
C ARG A 63 -2.55 21.92 -12.54
N ASP A 64 -2.69 22.12 -11.24
CA ASP A 64 -1.76 21.59 -10.24
C ASP A 64 -1.78 20.07 -10.23
N HIS A 65 -2.97 19.46 -10.36
CA HIS A 65 -3.09 18.01 -10.46
C HIS A 65 -2.54 17.47 -11.78
N GLU A 66 -2.87 18.10 -12.91
CA GLU A 66 -2.32 17.71 -14.22
C GLU A 66 -0.80 17.88 -14.28
N ALA A 67 -0.25 18.94 -13.68
CA ALA A 67 1.19 19.13 -13.56
C ALA A 67 1.84 18.02 -12.73
N SER A 68 1.22 17.66 -11.60
CA SER A 68 1.67 16.55 -10.76
C SER A 68 1.65 15.21 -11.51
N CYS A 69 0.61 14.97 -12.33
CA CYS A 69 0.53 13.76 -13.16
C CYS A 69 1.58 13.76 -14.28
N ARG A 70 1.81 14.90 -14.96
CA ARG A 70 2.81 15.02 -16.04
C ARG A 70 4.24 14.85 -15.54
N LEU A 71 4.55 15.32 -14.34
CA LEU A 71 5.84 15.09 -13.68
C LEU A 71 6.05 13.60 -13.40
N GLY A 72 4.97 12.84 -13.15
CA GLY A 72 5.04 11.38 -13.03
C GLY A 72 5.25 10.64 -14.35
N ASP A 73 4.82 11.19 -15.48
CA ASP A 73 4.86 10.54 -16.81
C ASP A 73 6.23 10.72 -17.52
N ASN A 74 7.00 11.76 -17.19
CA ASN A 74 8.25 12.10 -17.89
C ASN A 74 9.50 11.42 -17.34
N GLY A 75 9.37 10.37 -16.50
CA GLY A 75 10.56 9.65 -15.98
C GLY A 75 11.52 10.51 -15.14
N SER A 76 11.25 11.80 -14.98
CA SER A 76 11.90 12.63 -13.98
C SER A 76 11.21 12.31 -12.65
N GLU A 77 11.99 11.87 -11.70
CA GLU A 77 11.67 11.57 -10.31
C GLU A 77 10.48 12.42 -9.85
N ALA A 78 9.27 11.84 -9.83
CA ALA A 78 8.16 12.44 -9.13
C ALA A 78 8.69 12.75 -7.73
N GLU A 79 8.63 13.99 -7.28
CA GLU A 79 9.13 14.41 -5.98
C GLU A 79 8.46 13.56 -4.90
N GLY A 80 9.07 12.44 -4.54
CA GLY A 80 8.62 11.48 -3.55
C GLY A 80 8.33 10.08 -4.08
N ASP A 81 8.31 9.13 -3.16
CA ASP A 81 7.95 7.74 -3.41
C ASP A 81 6.79 7.33 -2.48
N LEU A 82 6.38 6.07 -2.51
CA LEU A 82 5.28 5.62 -1.66
C LEU A 82 5.72 5.50 -0.21
N VAL A 83 4.85 6.00 0.66
CA VAL A 83 4.89 5.82 2.11
C VAL A 83 3.57 5.20 2.54
N ALA A 84 3.63 4.08 3.26
CA ALA A 84 2.45 3.49 3.90
C ALA A 84 2.52 3.71 5.41
N ILE A 85 1.38 4.05 6.02
CA ILE A 85 1.22 4.17 7.46
C ILE A 85 0.07 3.27 7.88
N GLY A 86 0.38 2.27 8.70
CA GLY A 86 -0.53 1.17 8.95
C GLY A 86 -0.73 0.31 7.71
N SER A 87 -1.87 -0.43 7.65
CA SER A 87 -2.20 -1.32 6.53
C SER A 87 -3.03 -0.67 5.44
N ASP A 88 -3.65 0.48 5.71
CA ASP A 88 -4.77 0.99 4.94
C ASP A 88 -4.50 2.38 4.33
N ILE A 89 -3.35 2.98 4.63
CA ILE A 89 -2.99 4.32 4.17
C ILE A 89 -1.70 4.21 3.34
N VAL A 90 -1.79 4.53 2.06
CA VAL A 90 -0.64 4.66 1.16
C VAL A 90 -0.70 6.02 0.50
N ALA A 91 0.38 6.77 0.61
CA ALA A 91 0.48 8.09 0.03
C ALA A 91 1.83 8.28 -0.69
N VAL A 92 1.87 9.21 -1.63
CA VAL A 92 3.13 9.74 -2.14
C VAL A 92 3.75 10.60 -1.05
N GLY A 93 4.96 10.26 -0.65
CA GLY A 93 5.67 10.94 0.42
C GLY A 93 7.09 11.28 0.02
N HIS A 94 7.64 12.29 0.68
CA HIS A 94 9.01 12.75 0.52
C HIS A 94 9.67 12.93 1.88
N ILE A 95 10.86 12.36 2.07
CA ILE A 95 11.61 12.48 3.32
C ILE A 95 12.20 13.89 3.39
N LEU A 96 11.75 14.69 4.37
CA LEU A 96 12.25 16.05 4.60
C LEU A 96 13.54 16.07 5.41
N GLY A 97 13.75 15.06 6.23
CA GLY A 97 14.95 14.95 7.06
C GLY A 97 14.81 13.91 8.16
N SER A 98 15.97 13.52 8.67
CA SER A 98 16.13 12.62 9.80
C SER A 98 17.11 13.21 10.81
N GLY A 99 16.84 13.05 12.10
CA GLY A 99 17.67 13.57 13.18
C GLY A 99 17.33 12.94 14.53
N PRO A 100 17.91 13.47 15.64
CA PRO A 100 17.69 12.96 16.99
C PRO A 100 16.20 12.96 17.42
N ALA A 101 15.40 13.89 16.88
CA ALA A 101 13.97 14.00 17.16
C ALA A 101 13.12 13.00 16.36
N GLY A 102 13.72 12.20 15.49
CA GLY A 102 13.06 11.26 14.61
C GLY A 102 13.14 11.67 13.14
N MET A 103 12.25 11.11 12.33
CA MET A 103 12.17 11.34 10.88
C MET A 103 10.94 12.19 10.55
N ARG A 104 11.04 13.02 9.53
CA ARG A 104 9.95 13.84 9.00
C ARG A 104 9.71 13.52 7.54
N VAL A 105 8.45 13.25 7.21
CA VAL A 105 7.99 12.92 5.86
C VAL A 105 6.83 13.85 5.49
N ARG A 106 6.83 14.39 4.27
CA ARG A 106 5.70 15.12 3.72
C ARG A 106 4.89 14.20 2.83
N LEU A 107 3.60 14.05 3.13
CA LEU A 107 2.65 13.30 2.32
C LEU A 107 1.86 14.27 1.44
N SER A 108 1.88 14.06 0.13
CA SER A 108 1.27 14.98 -0.85
C SER A 108 0.00 14.44 -1.50
N HIS A 109 -0.09 13.14 -1.74
CA HIS A 109 -1.19 12.50 -2.44
C HIS A 109 -1.49 11.12 -1.86
N PHE A 110 -2.76 10.82 -1.57
CA PHE A 110 -3.19 9.51 -1.08
C PHE A 110 -3.54 8.59 -2.25
N VAL A 111 -2.83 7.49 -2.39
CA VAL A 111 -3.09 6.42 -3.37
C VAL A 111 -4.14 5.46 -2.83
N GLU A 112 -4.02 5.09 -1.55
CA GLU A 112 -4.99 4.30 -0.79
C GLU A 112 -5.33 5.01 0.51
N GLY A 113 -6.57 4.89 0.97
CA GLY A 113 -7.04 5.61 2.15
C GLY A 113 -7.26 7.10 1.90
N ALA A 114 -7.33 7.87 2.98
CA ALA A 114 -7.54 9.31 2.96
C ALA A 114 -6.93 9.98 4.20
N SER A 115 -6.85 11.30 4.19
CA SER A 115 -6.35 12.09 5.33
C SER A 115 -7.14 11.85 6.63
N ARG A 116 -8.45 11.58 6.55
CA ARG A 116 -9.26 11.24 7.72
C ARG A 116 -8.79 9.94 8.38
N ASP A 117 -8.35 8.97 7.58
CA ASP A 117 -7.88 7.67 8.07
C ASP A 117 -6.53 7.82 8.79
N LEU A 118 -5.66 8.71 8.27
CA LEU A 118 -4.41 9.11 8.93
C LEU A 118 -4.68 9.76 10.30
N LEU A 119 -5.62 10.70 10.38
CA LEU A 119 -5.97 11.35 11.63
C LEU A 119 -6.63 10.37 12.62
N ALA A 120 -7.51 9.49 12.14
CA ALA A 120 -8.11 8.45 12.96
C ALA A 120 -7.06 7.48 13.53
N LEU A 121 -6.08 7.07 12.71
CA LEU A 121 -4.98 6.22 13.16
C LEU A 121 -4.19 6.89 14.29
N VAL A 122 -3.89 8.19 14.18
CA VAL A 122 -3.17 8.93 15.22
C VAL A 122 -3.96 9.00 16.52
N HIS A 123 -5.27 9.33 16.43
CA HIS A 123 -6.13 9.44 17.62
C HIS A 123 -6.36 8.10 18.33
N GLU A 124 -6.37 7.01 17.58
CA GLU A 124 -6.65 5.67 18.11
C GLU A 124 -5.39 4.80 18.16
N PHE A 125 -4.21 5.38 18.09
CA PHE A 125 -2.93 4.66 17.94
C PHE A 125 -2.75 3.52 18.94
N ASP A 126 -3.02 3.77 20.22
CA ASP A 126 -2.85 2.78 21.27
C ASP A 126 -3.87 1.62 21.22
N ARG A 127 -4.97 1.81 20.49
CA ARG A 127 -5.99 0.78 20.25
C ARG A 127 -5.75 0.02 18.95
N GLN A 128 -4.87 0.50 18.08
CA GLN A 128 -4.56 -0.16 16.82
C GLN A 128 -3.84 -1.49 17.07
N LEU A 129 -4.11 -2.44 16.19
CA LEU A 129 -3.38 -3.70 16.16
C LEU A 129 -1.88 -3.46 15.89
N PRO A 130 -0.97 -4.26 16.46
CA PRO A 130 0.47 -4.06 16.30
C PRO A 130 0.90 -3.92 14.84
N GLU A 131 0.35 -4.72 13.92
CA GLU A 131 0.64 -4.68 12.50
C GLU A 131 0.21 -3.37 11.81
N LYS A 132 -0.71 -2.62 12.41
CA LYS A 132 -1.15 -1.31 11.91
C LYS A 132 -0.30 -0.13 12.40
N ARG A 133 0.64 -0.38 13.31
CA ARG A 133 1.51 0.65 13.89
C ARG A 133 2.86 0.75 13.18
N TYR A 134 2.93 0.34 11.92
CA TYR A 134 4.15 0.41 11.11
C TYR A 134 4.09 1.56 10.12
N ILE A 135 5.27 2.10 9.80
CA ILE A 135 5.48 2.92 8.64
C ILE A 135 6.41 2.18 7.67
N LEU A 136 6.08 2.21 6.40
CA LEU A 136 6.85 1.58 5.33
C LEU A 136 7.21 2.67 4.31
N MET A 137 8.43 2.66 3.80
CA MET A 137 8.94 3.72 2.91
C MET A 137 9.71 3.11 1.75
N ASN A 138 9.20 3.28 0.54
CA ASN A 138 9.88 2.80 -0.67
C ASN A 138 11.26 3.45 -0.84
N GLU A 139 11.37 4.75 -0.61
CA GLU A 139 12.64 5.50 -0.71
C GLU A 139 13.75 4.88 0.15
N LEU A 140 13.40 4.37 1.33
CA LEU A 140 14.34 3.71 2.22
C LEU A 140 14.44 2.20 1.99
N GLY A 141 13.45 1.59 1.32
CA GLY A 141 13.39 0.15 1.08
C GLY A 141 13.13 -0.68 2.34
N TYR A 142 12.74 -0.07 3.45
CA TYR A 142 12.38 -0.75 4.69
C TYR A 142 11.26 -0.03 5.43
N GLY A 143 10.71 -0.69 6.43
CA GLY A 143 9.76 -0.12 7.36
C GLY A 143 10.10 -0.47 8.80
N GLY A 144 9.39 0.15 9.74
CA GLY A 144 9.60 -0.10 11.16
C GLY A 144 8.36 0.19 11.99
N LEU A 145 8.36 -0.38 13.18
CA LEU A 145 7.34 -0.14 14.20
C LEU A 145 7.51 1.28 14.75
N LEU A 146 6.41 2.02 14.76
CA LEU A 146 6.38 3.37 15.31
C LEU A 146 6.58 3.35 16.84
N ASP A 147 7.42 4.24 17.32
CA ASP A 147 7.62 4.50 18.75
C ASP A 147 6.61 5.53 19.25
N GLY A 148 5.35 5.10 19.36
CA GLY A 148 4.21 5.94 19.70
C GLY A 148 3.50 6.55 18.50
N ALA A 149 2.42 7.28 18.78
CA ALA A 149 1.63 7.96 17.76
C ALA A 149 2.48 8.99 17.01
N PRO A 150 2.45 9.03 15.67
CA PRO A 150 3.15 10.07 14.92
C PRO A 150 2.49 11.44 15.13
N ASN A 151 3.31 12.50 15.10
CA ASN A 151 2.78 13.86 15.02
C ASN A 151 2.43 14.19 13.57
N VAL A 152 1.23 14.70 13.34
CA VAL A 152 0.72 15.00 12.00
C VAL A 152 0.30 16.46 11.94
N GLU A 153 0.92 17.22 11.06
CA GLU A 153 0.60 18.62 10.81
C GLU A 153 0.11 18.81 9.37
N ARG A 154 -0.94 19.59 9.20
CA ARG A 154 -1.45 19.91 7.88
C ARG A 154 -0.74 21.13 7.31
N MET A 155 -0.14 20.98 6.14
CA MET A 155 0.59 22.02 5.41
C MET A 155 -0.09 22.29 4.04
N GLY A 156 -1.14 23.10 4.06
CA GLY A 156 -1.95 23.34 2.86
C GLY A 156 -2.72 22.10 2.41
N SER A 157 -2.37 21.56 1.24
CA SER A 157 -2.91 20.31 0.71
C SER A 157 -2.14 19.07 1.16
N ALA A 158 -0.93 19.23 1.71
CA ALA A 158 -0.07 18.17 2.17
C ALA A 158 -0.15 17.95 3.69
N TYR A 159 0.45 16.86 4.16
CA TYR A 159 0.59 16.55 5.58
C TYR A 159 2.06 16.28 5.90
N GLU A 160 2.61 16.93 6.92
CA GLU A 160 3.90 16.56 7.48
C GLU A 160 3.69 15.60 8.65
N VAL A 161 4.37 14.47 8.59
CA VAL A 161 4.32 13.41 9.59
C VAL A 161 5.69 13.29 10.23
N GLN A 162 5.76 13.53 11.54
CA GLN A 162 6.98 13.32 12.33
C GLN A 162 6.82 12.07 13.19
N PHE A 163 7.82 11.19 13.16
CA PHE A 163 7.78 9.91 13.87
C PHE A 163 9.17 9.42 14.27
N ARG A 164 9.20 8.51 15.24
CA ARG A 164 10.36 7.71 15.59
C ARG A 164 10.06 6.23 15.39
N LEU A 165 11.11 5.45 15.12
CA LEU A 165 11.01 4.00 14.98
C LEU A 165 11.61 3.33 16.21
N GLN A 166 10.97 2.27 16.66
CA GLN A 166 11.55 1.35 17.62
C GLN A 166 12.71 0.58 16.96
N GLN A 167 13.66 0.12 17.76
CA GLN A 167 14.67 -0.80 17.28
C GLN A 167 13.99 -2.07 16.74
N THR A 168 14.35 -2.46 15.53
CA THR A 168 13.84 -3.67 14.92
C THR A 168 14.54 -4.90 15.50
N ALA A 169 13.79 -6.01 15.59
CA ALA A 169 14.40 -7.29 15.93
C ALA A 169 15.45 -7.68 14.88
N PRO A 170 16.53 -8.37 15.30
CA PRO A 170 17.57 -8.83 14.38
C PRO A 170 16.96 -9.70 13.26
N ARG A 171 17.48 -9.53 12.05
CA ARG A 171 17.10 -10.38 10.91
C ARG A 171 17.74 -11.75 11.06
N ARG A 172 17.18 -12.72 10.35
CA ARG A 172 17.82 -14.05 10.25
C ARG A 172 18.98 -13.96 9.28
N ASP A 173 20.12 -14.47 9.71
CA ASP A 173 21.27 -14.65 8.83
C ASP A 173 20.95 -15.67 7.74
N ALA A 174 21.06 -15.26 6.47
CA ALA A 174 20.75 -16.11 5.33
C ALA A 174 21.83 -17.17 5.08
N THR A 175 23.01 -17.02 5.68
CA THR A 175 24.08 -18.04 5.65
C THR A 175 23.81 -19.17 6.65
N ALA A 176 22.97 -18.94 7.68
CA ALA A 176 22.49 -20.00 8.55
C ALA A 176 21.59 -20.94 7.75
N GLU A 177 21.73 -22.26 7.98
CA GLU A 177 21.04 -23.29 7.20
C GLU A 177 19.51 -23.13 7.26
N ALA A 178 18.94 -22.47 6.23
CA ALA A 178 17.55 -22.65 5.90
C ALA A 178 17.42 -23.93 5.10
N VAL A 179 16.60 -24.85 5.56
CA VAL A 179 16.35 -26.13 4.87
C VAL A 179 14.87 -26.20 4.54
N GLY A 180 14.56 -26.55 3.33
CA GLY A 180 13.18 -26.72 2.84
C GLY A 180 13.09 -27.87 1.85
N MET A 181 11.87 -28.25 1.51
CA MET A 181 11.61 -29.18 0.42
C MET A 181 11.14 -28.37 -0.79
N CYS A 182 11.77 -28.57 -1.94
CA CYS A 182 11.35 -27.96 -3.19
C CYS A 182 9.93 -28.42 -3.54
N ALA A 183 9.03 -27.47 -3.73
CA ALA A 183 7.63 -27.76 -4.02
C ALA A 183 7.41 -28.46 -5.38
N GLU A 184 8.33 -28.27 -6.33
CA GLU A 184 8.24 -28.84 -7.68
C GLU A 184 8.87 -30.24 -7.76
N THR A 185 10.05 -30.43 -7.15
CA THR A 185 10.84 -31.65 -7.32
C THR A 185 10.76 -32.58 -6.12
N GLY A 186 10.27 -32.13 -4.96
CA GLY A 186 10.28 -32.86 -3.70
C GLY A 186 11.69 -33.07 -3.10
N ARG A 187 12.73 -32.49 -3.68
CA ARG A 187 14.10 -32.59 -3.17
C ARG A 187 14.35 -31.56 -2.06
N MET A 188 15.26 -31.90 -1.17
CA MET A 188 15.73 -30.95 -0.16
C MET A 188 16.51 -29.81 -0.82
N ILE A 189 16.20 -28.59 -0.44
CA ILE A 189 16.89 -27.36 -0.82
C ILE A 189 17.36 -26.64 0.44
N SER A 190 18.42 -25.87 0.33
CA SER A 190 19.01 -25.14 1.46
C SER A 190 19.50 -23.75 1.05
N GLY A 191 19.83 -22.92 2.04
CA GLY A 191 20.36 -21.59 1.81
C GLY A 191 19.38 -20.69 1.03
N MET A 192 19.92 -19.92 0.07
CA MET A 192 19.13 -18.97 -0.71
C MET A 192 17.98 -19.59 -1.50
N ASP A 193 18.13 -20.80 -2.03
CA ASP A 193 17.04 -21.47 -2.77
C ASP A 193 15.81 -21.70 -1.86
N ALA A 194 16.04 -22.06 -0.61
CA ALA A 194 14.96 -22.21 0.37
C ALA A 194 14.33 -20.87 0.74
N TYR A 195 15.11 -19.78 0.81
CA TYR A 195 14.58 -18.44 1.04
C TYR A 195 13.78 -17.92 -0.16
N ILE A 196 14.28 -18.10 -1.40
CA ILE A 196 13.57 -17.71 -2.63
C ILE A 196 12.21 -18.39 -2.70
N GLN A 197 12.15 -19.73 -2.51
CA GLN A 197 10.88 -20.43 -2.47
C GLN A 197 9.94 -19.90 -1.36
N ASN A 198 10.48 -19.51 -0.21
CA ASN A 198 9.68 -18.89 0.85
C ASN A 198 9.17 -17.51 0.47
N PHE A 199 9.96 -16.68 -0.25
CA PHE A 199 9.54 -15.38 -0.74
C PHE A 199 8.40 -15.51 -1.75
N GLU A 200 8.55 -16.39 -2.74
CA GLU A 200 7.51 -16.67 -3.74
C GLU A 200 6.21 -17.16 -3.08
N ARG A 201 6.34 -18.07 -2.11
CA ARG A 201 5.18 -18.56 -1.35
C ARG A 201 4.51 -17.46 -0.52
N ALA A 202 5.30 -16.61 0.15
CA ALA A 202 4.76 -15.53 0.96
C ALA A 202 4.03 -14.48 0.12
N LEU A 203 4.57 -14.14 -1.07
CA LEU A 203 3.95 -13.24 -2.03
C LEU A 203 2.72 -13.85 -2.70
N GLY A 204 2.75 -15.14 -3.05
CA GLY A 204 1.65 -15.83 -3.72
C GLY A 204 0.50 -16.22 -2.79
N MET A 205 0.73 -16.28 -1.47
CA MET A 205 -0.32 -16.57 -0.50
C MET A 205 -1.17 -15.31 -0.26
N ALA A 206 -2.33 -15.24 -0.89
CA ALA A 206 -3.20 -14.07 -0.78
C ALA A 206 -3.75 -13.89 0.65
N ARG A 207 -3.74 -12.66 1.14
CA ARG A 207 -4.24 -12.32 2.47
C ARG A 207 -5.73 -12.66 2.59
N GLY A 208 -6.08 -13.25 3.72
CA GLY A 208 -7.47 -13.65 4.02
C GLY A 208 -7.87 -15.01 3.46
N THR A 209 -6.99 -15.74 2.74
CA THR A 209 -7.31 -17.04 2.16
C THR A 209 -6.91 -18.22 3.05
N TRP A 210 -6.12 -17.97 4.09
CA TRP A 210 -5.69 -19.04 5.00
C TRP A 210 -6.44 -18.98 6.32
N PHE A 211 -7.30 -19.96 6.58
CA PHE A 211 -8.21 -20.01 7.73
C PHE A 211 -7.50 -19.98 9.10
N ALA A 212 -6.32 -20.58 9.20
CA ALA A 212 -5.56 -20.58 10.45
C ALA A 212 -5.00 -19.19 10.81
N ARG A 213 -4.78 -18.34 9.80
CA ARG A 213 -4.20 -17.00 9.94
C ARG A 213 -4.70 -16.07 8.86
N ILE A 214 -5.95 -15.62 8.99
CA ILE A 214 -6.64 -14.77 7.99
C ILE A 214 -5.97 -13.41 7.75
N ARG A 215 -5.09 -12.96 8.67
CA ARG A 215 -4.35 -11.70 8.53
C ARG A 215 -2.98 -11.86 7.86
N ASP A 216 -2.46 -13.09 7.79
CA ASP A 216 -1.21 -13.38 7.10
C ASP A 216 -1.43 -13.43 5.59
N GLY A 217 -0.34 -13.28 4.85
CA GLY A 217 -0.35 -13.32 3.39
C GLY A 217 -0.03 -11.98 2.75
N SER A 218 -0.17 -11.94 1.46
CA SER A 218 0.19 -10.83 0.60
C SER A 218 -1.03 -10.22 -0.08
N ASP A 219 -0.99 -8.92 -0.33
CA ASP A 219 -1.97 -8.22 -1.13
C ASP A 219 -1.57 -8.14 -2.62
N LEU A 220 -0.46 -8.78 -3.02
CA LEU A 220 0.09 -8.67 -4.37
C LEU A 220 -0.91 -9.06 -5.47
N SER A 221 -1.72 -10.11 -5.25
CA SER A 221 -2.75 -10.50 -6.21
C SER A 221 -3.84 -9.42 -6.39
N ASP A 222 -4.29 -8.81 -5.28
CA ASP A 222 -5.27 -7.71 -5.35
C ASP A 222 -4.66 -6.48 -6.03
N LEU A 223 -3.42 -6.14 -5.68
CA LEU A 223 -2.67 -5.04 -6.28
C LEU A 223 -2.47 -5.26 -7.78
N TYR A 224 -2.15 -6.48 -8.21
CA TYR A 224 -2.00 -6.81 -9.62
C TYR A 224 -3.30 -6.53 -10.40
N TRP A 225 -4.42 -7.06 -9.97
CA TRP A 225 -5.68 -6.88 -10.70
C TRP A 225 -6.19 -5.45 -10.68
N ARG A 226 -5.85 -4.68 -9.65
CA ARG A 226 -6.27 -3.28 -9.52
C ARG A 226 -5.35 -2.31 -10.26
N TYR A 227 -4.05 -2.58 -10.33
CA TYR A 227 -3.04 -1.61 -10.74
C TYR A 227 -2.09 -2.07 -11.86
N LYS A 228 -2.25 -3.26 -12.45
CA LYS A 228 -1.33 -3.78 -13.49
C LYS A 228 -1.15 -2.85 -14.68
N ASP A 229 -2.18 -2.07 -15.02
CA ASP A 229 -2.17 -1.11 -16.12
C ASP A 229 -1.82 0.32 -15.66
N SER A 230 -1.30 0.46 -14.44
CA SER A 230 -0.98 1.73 -13.79
C SER A 230 0.51 1.80 -13.43
N PRO A 231 1.14 3.00 -13.48
CA PRO A 231 2.51 3.19 -13.02
C PRO A 231 2.71 2.90 -11.52
N TRP A 232 1.62 2.80 -10.75
CA TRP A 232 1.66 2.51 -9.33
C TRP A 232 2.00 1.06 -9.00
N PHE A 233 1.71 0.10 -9.89
CA PHE A 233 1.84 -1.32 -9.56
C PHE A 233 3.25 -1.69 -9.08
N LYS A 234 4.29 -1.26 -9.81
CA LYS A 234 5.69 -1.53 -9.45
C LYS A 234 6.03 -1.01 -8.05
N ARG A 235 5.60 0.21 -7.73
CA ARG A 235 5.84 0.85 -6.43
C ARG A 235 5.06 0.16 -5.31
N LEU A 236 3.82 -0.24 -5.58
CA LEU A 236 2.97 -0.98 -4.63
C LEU A 236 3.49 -2.40 -4.39
N ALA A 237 4.00 -3.08 -5.43
CA ALA A 237 4.65 -4.38 -5.29
C ALA A 237 5.92 -4.28 -4.40
N MET A 238 6.73 -3.23 -4.58
CA MET A 238 7.86 -2.95 -3.70
C MET A 238 7.41 -2.70 -2.26
N MET A 239 6.38 -1.88 -2.06
CA MET A 239 5.78 -1.62 -0.75
C MET A 239 5.32 -2.91 -0.07
N GLU A 240 4.73 -3.83 -0.83
CA GLU A 240 4.29 -5.12 -0.30
C GLU A 240 5.46 -6.00 0.13
N MET A 241 6.57 -6.01 -0.61
CA MET A 241 7.80 -6.71 -0.18
C MET A 241 8.40 -6.08 1.07
N ILE A 242 8.42 -4.74 1.17
CA ILE A 242 8.82 -4.03 2.37
C ILE A 242 7.94 -4.41 3.55
N ARG A 243 6.64 -4.55 3.35
CA ARG A 243 5.71 -5.00 4.39
C ARG A 243 6.05 -6.41 4.87
N LEU A 244 6.28 -7.34 3.95
CA LEU A 244 6.64 -8.72 4.27
C LEU A 244 8.02 -8.85 4.93
N SER A 245 8.93 -7.91 4.68
CA SER A 245 10.23 -7.87 5.35
C SER A 245 10.17 -7.18 6.72
N SER A 246 9.22 -6.27 6.96
CA SER A 246 9.21 -5.39 8.13
C SER A 246 8.21 -5.79 9.20
N ILE A 247 7.01 -6.27 8.80
CA ILE A 247 5.93 -6.60 9.73
C ILE A 247 5.98 -8.09 10.08
N PRO A 248 6.19 -8.45 11.36
CA PRO A 248 6.21 -9.85 11.79
C PRO A 248 4.86 -10.53 11.59
N SER A 249 4.89 -11.81 11.25
CA SER A 249 3.72 -12.67 11.35
C SER A 249 3.26 -12.80 12.80
N ILE A 250 1.96 -12.88 13.03
CA ILE A 250 1.34 -12.93 14.37
C ILE A 250 1.78 -14.19 15.15
N LYS A 251 2.34 -15.20 14.50
CA LYS A 251 2.79 -16.41 15.16
C LYS A 251 3.98 -16.14 16.07
N LYS A 252 3.84 -16.44 17.35
CA LYS A 252 4.97 -16.59 18.27
C LYS A 252 5.79 -17.80 17.83
N CYS A 253 6.90 -17.58 17.14
CA CYS A 253 7.90 -18.62 16.93
C CYS A 253 8.72 -18.81 18.19
N ALA A 254 9.28 -20.01 18.40
CA ALA A 254 10.15 -20.30 19.54
C ALA A 254 11.36 -19.34 19.63
N HIS A 255 11.73 -18.72 18.52
CA HIS A 255 12.87 -17.79 18.38
C HIS A 255 12.44 -16.30 18.27
N GLY A 256 11.23 -15.95 18.72
CA GLY A 256 10.70 -14.59 18.67
C GLY A 256 9.92 -14.26 17.39
N PRO A 257 9.50 -12.99 17.24
CA PRO A 257 8.75 -12.53 16.07
C PRO A 257 9.60 -12.68 14.80
N SER A 258 9.01 -13.25 13.75
CA SER A 258 9.68 -13.47 12.45
C SER A 258 8.83 -12.88 11.34
N THR A 259 9.46 -12.16 10.44
CA THR A 259 8.84 -11.64 9.22
C THR A 259 8.80 -12.72 8.13
N PRO A 260 7.84 -12.68 7.18
CA PRO A 260 7.83 -13.60 6.04
C PRO A 260 9.12 -13.55 5.21
N PHE A 261 9.73 -12.36 5.05
CA PHE A 261 11.02 -12.14 4.41
C PHE A 261 12.14 -12.03 5.48
N ALA A 262 12.34 -13.12 6.23
CA ALA A 262 13.09 -13.12 7.48
C ALA A 262 14.54 -12.62 7.40
N CYS A 263 15.20 -12.76 6.25
CA CYS A 263 16.60 -12.35 6.05
C CYS A 263 16.75 -11.04 5.25
N VAL A 264 15.65 -10.44 4.80
CA VAL A 264 15.72 -9.20 3.99
C VAL A 264 15.76 -7.98 4.90
N ASN A 265 16.88 -7.27 4.87
CA ASN A 265 17.09 -6.00 5.57
C ASN A 265 16.45 -4.84 4.82
N ARG A 266 16.62 -4.85 3.49
CA ARG A 266 16.19 -3.77 2.61
C ARG A 266 15.75 -4.31 1.26
N VAL A 267 14.68 -3.74 0.71
CA VAL A 267 14.22 -3.92 -0.66
C VAL A 267 14.73 -2.73 -1.45
N ASN A 268 15.76 -2.93 -2.29
CA ASN A 268 16.39 -1.84 -3.02
C ASN A 268 15.66 -1.54 -4.33
N ARG A 269 15.18 -2.60 -5.02
CA ARG A 269 14.54 -2.46 -6.32
C ARG A 269 13.56 -3.59 -6.59
N VAL A 270 12.48 -3.27 -7.28
CA VAL A 270 11.54 -4.24 -7.84
C VAL A 270 11.24 -3.85 -9.27
N GLU A 271 11.39 -4.77 -10.20
CA GLU A 271 11.04 -4.59 -11.60
C GLU A 271 10.03 -5.64 -12.03
N VAL A 272 9.16 -5.24 -12.94
CA VAL A 272 8.16 -6.10 -13.58
C VAL A 272 8.49 -6.12 -15.07
N PRO A 273 9.24 -7.13 -15.55
CA PRO A 273 9.65 -7.18 -16.96
C PRO A 273 8.46 -7.25 -17.93
N THR A 274 7.42 -7.98 -17.55
CA THR A 274 6.14 -8.06 -18.25
C THR A 274 5.00 -8.16 -17.25
N PHE A 275 3.85 -7.59 -17.58
CA PHE A 275 2.62 -7.73 -16.81
C PHE A 275 1.79 -8.94 -17.25
N GLU A 276 2.21 -9.65 -18.30
CA GLU A 276 1.55 -10.87 -18.72
C GLU A 276 1.87 -12.02 -17.76
N LEU A 277 0.84 -12.79 -17.40
CA LEU A 277 0.99 -13.93 -16.51
C LEU A 277 1.33 -15.20 -17.32
N GLU A 278 2.41 -15.86 -16.97
CA GLU A 278 2.77 -17.16 -17.49
C GLU A 278 2.24 -18.25 -16.54
N GLY A 279 1.18 -18.96 -16.92
CA GLY A 279 0.57 -19.99 -16.06
C GLY A 279 0.10 -19.46 -14.70
N GLN A 280 -0.50 -18.27 -14.65
CA GLN A 280 -0.87 -17.52 -13.43
C GLN A 280 0.32 -17.08 -12.59
N ARG A 281 1.52 -17.01 -13.14
CA ARG A 281 2.71 -16.51 -12.44
C ARG A 281 3.17 -15.18 -13.02
N LEU A 282 3.49 -14.26 -12.13
CA LEU A 282 4.11 -12.97 -12.42
C LEU A 282 5.60 -13.07 -12.12
N ASN A 283 6.42 -12.76 -13.13
CA ASN A 283 7.88 -12.74 -12.96
C ASN A 283 8.33 -11.36 -12.50
N LEU A 284 9.06 -11.31 -11.40
CA LEU A 284 9.57 -10.10 -10.76
C LEU A 284 11.10 -10.19 -10.69
N ARG A 285 11.80 -9.12 -11.04
CA ARG A 285 13.22 -8.94 -10.72
C ARG A 285 13.36 -8.10 -9.49
N VAL A 286 14.17 -8.56 -8.55
CA VAL A 286 14.30 -7.92 -7.24
C VAL A 286 15.76 -7.73 -6.87
N GLU A 287 16.04 -6.64 -6.15
CA GLU A 287 17.33 -6.38 -5.53
C GLU A 287 17.09 -6.16 -4.03
N PHE A 288 17.72 -6.99 -3.22
CA PHE A 288 17.60 -6.97 -1.76
C PHE A 288 18.95 -6.77 -1.10
N ASP A 289 18.94 -6.21 0.11
CA ASP A 289 20.02 -6.33 1.08
C ASP A 289 19.66 -7.46 2.04
N ILE A 290 20.46 -8.52 2.04
CA ILE A 290 20.19 -9.76 2.78
C ILE A 290 21.18 -9.89 3.93
N GLU A 291 20.66 -10.19 5.13
CA GLU A 291 21.47 -10.41 6.31
C GLU A 291 22.41 -11.61 6.10
N GLY A 292 23.70 -11.37 6.37
CA GLY A 292 24.77 -12.35 6.19
C GLY A 292 25.33 -12.45 4.76
N LEU A 293 24.59 -11.99 3.72
CA LEU A 293 25.03 -12.05 2.32
C LEU A 293 25.34 -10.67 1.72
N GLY A 294 24.70 -9.59 2.25
CA GLY A 294 24.78 -8.26 1.64
C GLY A 294 23.87 -8.13 0.41
N PRO A 295 24.27 -7.31 -0.60
CA PRO A 295 23.47 -7.06 -1.79
C PRO A 295 23.26 -8.34 -2.60
N TRP A 296 22.01 -8.65 -2.92
CA TRP A 296 21.58 -9.79 -3.69
C TRP A 296 20.56 -9.38 -4.73
N SER A 297 20.61 -9.95 -5.92
CA SER A 297 19.63 -9.77 -6.99
C SER A 297 19.18 -11.11 -7.55
N GLY A 298 17.90 -11.21 -7.90
CA GLY A 298 17.33 -12.43 -8.43
C GLY A 298 15.94 -12.24 -9.04
N GLU A 299 15.39 -13.34 -9.52
CA GLU A 299 14.05 -13.41 -10.07
C GLU A 299 13.14 -14.19 -9.13
N LEU A 300 11.89 -13.72 -8.99
CA LEU A 300 10.83 -14.38 -8.25
C LEU A 300 9.67 -14.66 -9.20
N SER A 301 9.18 -15.90 -9.20
CA SER A 301 8.02 -16.31 -9.98
C SER A 301 6.83 -16.50 -9.06
N VAL A 302 5.97 -15.49 -8.97
CA VAL A 302 4.92 -15.39 -7.95
C VAL A 302 3.56 -15.76 -8.52
N PHE A 303 2.86 -16.68 -7.87
CA PHE A 303 1.50 -17.05 -8.24
C PHE A 303 0.52 -15.91 -7.95
N ILE A 304 -0.28 -15.53 -8.95
CA ILE A 304 -1.32 -14.49 -8.86
C ILE A 304 -2.69 -15.15 -8.90
N SER A 305 -3.38 -15.14 -7.77
CA SER A 305 -4.76 -15.64 -7.68
C SER A 305 -5.71 -14.76 -8.48
N THR A 306 -6.66 -15.37 -9.21
CA THR A 306 -7.71 -14.60 -9.90
C THR A 306 -8.68 -13.97 -8.89
N PRO A 307 -9.46 -12.95 -9.29
CA PRO A 307 -10.48 -12.36 -8.41
C PRO A 307 -11.48 -13.38 -7.87
N GLU A 308 -11.87 -14.38 -8.69
CA GLU A 308 -12.78 -15.45 -8.30
C GLU A 308 -12.12 -16.39 -7.26
N GLN A 309 -10.84 -16.75 -7.46
CA GLN A 309 -10.08 -17.55 -6.51
C GLN A 309 -9.91 -16.81 -5.18
N LEU A 310 -9.64 -15.50 -5.21
CA LEU A 310 -9.53 -14.65 -4.01
C LEU A 310 -10.87 -14.64 -3.25
N ALA A 311 -11.97 -14.37 -3.94
CA ALA A 311 -13.29 -14.31 -3.33
C ALA A 311 -13.68 -15.65 -2.69
N LYS A 312 -13.49 -16.77 -3.42
CA LYS A 312 -13.78 -18.12 -2.94
C LYS A 312 -12.89 -18.50 -1.76
N GLY A 313 -11.59 -18.24 -1.86
CA GLY A 313 -10.61 -18.55 -0.82
C GLY A 313 -10.91 -17.79 0.48
N ARG A 314 -11.20 -16.50 0.40
CA ARG A 314 -11.56 -15.65 1.55
C ARG A 314 -12.87 -16.08 2.20
N ALA A 315 -13.89 -16.40 1.40
CA ALA A 315 -15.17 -16.90 1.93
C ALA A 315 -14.99 -18.22 2.69
N SER A 316 -14.26 -19.17 2.10
CA SER A 316 -13.94 -20.45 2.74
C SER A 316 -13.14 -20.29 4.01
N ALA A 317 -12.09 -19.48 3.98
CA ALA A 317 -11.23 -19.24 5.14
C ALA A 317 -12.00 -18.60 6.31
N ARG A 318 -12.91 -17.67 6.03
CA ARG A 318 -13.75 -17.02 7.04
C ARG A 318 -14.64 -18.03 7.75
N ILE A 319 -15.36 -18.87 7.01
CA ILE A 319 -16.24 -19.90 7.57
C ILE A 319 -15.45 -20.84 8.48
N HIS A 320 -14.29 -21.32 8.03
CA HIS A 320 -13.45 -22.21 8.83
C HIS A 320 -12.90 -21.52 10.08
N HIS A 321 -12.50 -20.26 9.97
CA HIS A 321 -12.01 -19.48 11.11
C HIS A 321 -13.08 -19.27 12.18
N GLU A 322 -14.30 -18.92 11.78
CA GLU A 322 -15.45 -18.77 12.68
C GLU A 322 -15.81 -20.09 13.38
N ASN A 323 -15.75 -21.21 12.66
CA ASN A 323 -15.97 -22.54 13.22
C ASN A 323 -14.91 -22.90 14.28
N ILE A 324 -13.63 -22.62 14.02
CA ILE A 324 -12.55 -22.85 14.98
C ILE A 324 -12.77 -22.02 16.24
N GLN A 325 -13.07 -20.72 16.10
CA GLN A 325 -13.33 -19.83 17.23
C GLN A 325 -14.50 -20.33 18.09
N ARG A 326 -15.56 -20.84 17.44
CA ARG A 326 -16.71 -21.41 18.15
C ARG A 326 -16.32 -22.64 18.97
N ILE A 327 -15.58 -23.59 18.37
CA ILE A 327 -15.11 -24.80 19.05
C ILE A 327 -14.20 -24.45 20.22
N GLU A 328 -13.29 -23.49 20.07
CA GLU A 328 -12.41 -23.03 21.14
C GLU A 328 -13.20 -22.36 22.30
N ALA A 329 -14.25 -21.61 21.98
CA ALA A 329 -15.12 -21.00 22.99
C ALA A 329 -15.94 -22.03 23.75
N GLU A 330 -16.52 -23.04 23.07
CA GLU A 330 -17.24 -24.17 23.69
C GLU A 330 -16.31 -24.96 24.60
N SER A 331 -15.10 -25.31 24.14
CA SER A 331 -14.12 -26.06 24.95
C SER A 331 -13.65 -25.31 26.20
N ARG A 332 -13.65 -23.98 26.21
CA ARG A 332 -13.32 -23.18 27.40
C ARG A 332 -14.45 -23.17 28.42
N ASN A 333 -15.70 -23.18 27.94
CA ASN A 333 -16.86 -23.23 28.83
C ASN A 333 -17.05 -24.61 29.53
N ASP A 334 -16.61 -25.69 28.87
CA ASP A 334 -16.66 -27.05 29.43
C ASP A 334 -15.55 -27.31 30.50
N LEU A 335 -14.59 -26.40 30.64
CA LEU A 335 -13.49 -26.47 31.60
C LEU A 335 -13.71 -25.60 32.85
N LEU A 336 -14.78 -24.81 32.88
CA LEU A 336 -15.21 -23.97 34.01
C LEU A 336 -16.42 -24.57 34.73
#